data_5170a55624f205abfdd76f07a2731736
#
_entry.id   5170a55624f205abfdd76f07a2731736
#
_cell.length_a   1.000
_cell.length_b   1.000
_cell.length_c   1.000
_cell.angle_alpha   90.00
_cell.angle_beta   90.00
_cell.angle_gamma   90.00
#
_symmetry.space_group_name_H-M   'P 1'
#
loop_
_entity.id
_entity.type
_entity.pdbx_description
1 polymer ?
#
loop_
_entity_poly.entity_id
_entity_poly.type
_entity_poly.pdbx_seq_one_letter_code
_entity_poly.pdbx_strand_id
1 'polypeptide(L)'
;MRIVRARFVAAIVLLTMSAAAHADDYSLDDVAIVTSLATYRARHVDVVGAALSRDDALKLLAVGGASSAAEGLAKIDAARISIPELVSETRAGDFAQTTVYHDVAIERVAHGVADSVAAAGLTIESRRGAETAKGRFGALHAEGVDFPAAARMTLEQRTSPDQPKQQIMATLSLLDIRIDVPDGGGLAVDRLTGRNFGGRPLAASMSGLVELAPRPGQPPDARTQQAVAAMISDLLASIDIGALEMDGLQIKTGAAADNSEAPGAMKARHVALAGVADGKVASFTMEGIDSAGPADAFHIDRIALSGFDARPAFAADVGAGARAAPHFDHAEIAGASIAADGAPVSIGAITVDARDWMDLTPTSLVARAEHIVTSLTGAGVRRSPQLAALGYDRLDLSAALDLNLDRDKHELSLNDLSLRDDAVGGVRLSGVFGHVSPDLFSGVEDRMRNALLSIVVWRAALRLENRGALDRYVDALAKANGMTPAVMRGKLAATARAMALALFTTRPDPRADVVAQAASAFVDGARTFDLSLAAPQGVGAIDLMMAGQLGVLMDKLKIDANAK
;
A
#
# COMPACT_ATOMS: atom_id res chain seq x y z
N MET A 1 32.47 -10.74 -50.21
CA MET A 1 31.53 -10.25 -49.15
C MET A 1 31.81 -8.81 -48.68
N ARG A 2 32.79 -8.09 -49.21
CA ARG A 2 33.09 -6.68 -48.87
C ARG A 2 32.50 -5.60 -49.84
N ILE A 3 32.02 -6.00 -51.01
CA ILE A 3 31.49 -5.09 -52.06
C ILE A 3 29.99 -4.82 -51.90
N VAL A 4 29.24 -5.70 -51.24
CA VAL A 4 27.80 -5.54 -51.04
C VAL A 4 27.46 -4.52 -49.92
N ARG A 5 28.38 -4.32 -48.91
CA ARG A 5 28.15 -3.34 -47.85
C ARG A 5 28.33 -1.86 -48.27
N ALA A 6 29.18 -1.60 -49.27
CA ALA A 6 29.41 -0.23 -49.73
C ALA A 6 28.24 0.32 -50.60
N ARG A 7 27.48 -0.55 -51.27
CA ARG A 7 26.31 -0.12 -52.06
C ARG A 7 25.08 0.14 -51.23
N PHE A 8 24.95 -0.51 -50.07
CA PHE A 8 23.83 -0.30 -49.16
C PHE A 8 23.93 1.03 -48.37
N VAL A 9 25.14 1.42 -47.97
CA VAL A 9 25.39 2.69 -47.29
C VAL A 9 25.18 3.88 -48.22
N ALA A 10 25.57 3.76 -49.51
CA ALA A 10 25.33 4.82 -50.47
C ALA A 10 23.84 4.99 -50.83
N ALA A 11 23.04 3.92 -50.80
CA ALA A 11 21.59 3.98 -51.02
C ALA A 11 20.85 4.64 -49.84
N ILE A 12 21.30 4.40 -48.58
CA ILE A 12 20.72 5.04 -47.38
C ILE A 12 21.05 6.54 -47.33
N VAL A 13 22.26 6.94 -47.72
CA VAL A 13 22.66 8.38 -47.79
C VAL A 13 21.91 9.10 -48.91
N LEU A 14 21.60 8.46 -50.05
CA LEU A 14 20.81 9.04 -51.12
C LEU A 14 19.31 9.10 -50.81
N LEU A 15 18.78 8.17 -50.00
CA LEU A 15 17.39 8.23 -49.53
C LEU A 15 17.18 9.31 -48.46
N THR A 16 18.20 9.59 -47.64
CA THR A 16 18.11 10.67 -46.62
C THR A 16 18.28 12.08 -47.23
N MET A 17 18.87 12.21 -48.42
CA MET A 17 18.96 13.49 -49.14
C MET A 17 17.77 13.82 -50.05
N SER A 18 16.92 12.85 -50.37
CA SER A 18 15.72 13.09 -51.19
C SER A 18 14.47 13.40 -50.38
N ALA A 19 14.49 13.20 -49.04
CA ALA A 19 13.38 13.56 -48.15
C ALA A 19 13.42 15.04 -47.67
N ALA A 20 14.46 15.79 -48.05
CA ALA A 20 14.58 17.22 -47.69
C ALA A 20 13.85 18.19 -48.67
N ALA A 21 13.01 17.67 -49.53
CA ALA A 21 12.51 18.45 -50.66
C ALA A 21 11.01 18.68 -50.66
N HIS A 22 10.32 18.95 -49.64
CA HIS A 22 9.02 19.66 -49.59
C HIS A 22 8.48 19.56 -48.16
N ALA A 23 8.99 20.39 -47.28
CA ALA A 23 8.33 20.65 -46.03
C ALA A 23 7.23 21.68 -46.31
N ASP A 24 5.97 21.25 -46.24
CA ASP A 24 4.84 22.13 -46.48
C ASP A 24 4.39 22.76 -45.15
N ASP A 25 4.16 24.07 -45.17
CA ASP A 25 3.47 24.79 -44.12
C ASP A 25 2.01 24.96 -44.54
N TYR A 26 1.08 24.54 -43.71
CA TYR A 26 -0.35 24.71 -43.97
C TYR A 26 -1.16 24.80 -42.67
N SER A 27 -2.40 25.29 -42.79
CA SER A 27 -3.39 25.24 -41.72
C SER A 27 -4.60 24.39 -42.11
N LEU A 28 -5.21 23.79 -41.11
CA LEU A 28 -6.45 23.04 -41.22
C LEU A 28 -7.52 23.71 -40.33
N ASP A 29 -8.70 23.93 -40.88
CA ASP A 29 -9.83 24.50 -40.15
C ASP A 29 -10.88 23.42 -39.94
N ASP A 30 -11.62 23.55 -38.80
CA ASP A 30 -12.73 22.67 -38.38
C ASP A 30 -12.35 21.17 -38.40
N VAL A 31 -11.19 20.84 -37.86
CA VAL A 31 -10.72 19.45 -37.75
C VAL A 31 -11.55 18.69 -36.72
N ALA A 32 -12.06 17.51 -37.11
CA ALA A 32 -12.74 16.60 -36.21
C ALA A 32 -12.22 15.17 -36.40
N ILE A 33 -11.82 14.52 -35.30
CA ILE A 33 -11.37 13.13 -35.26
C ILE A 33 -12.32 12.37 -34.35
N VAL A 34 -12.98 11.34 -34.87
CA VAL A 34 -13.89 10.48 -34.11
C VAL A 34 -13.23 9.14 -33.88
N THR A 35 -13.09 8.75 -32.61
CA THR A 35 -12.62 7.43 -32.19
C THR A 35 -13.72 6.67 -31.45
N SER A 36 -13.50 5.42 -31.09
CA SER A 36 -14.44 4.63 -30.27
C SER A 36 -14.58 5.17 -28.84
N LEU A 37 -13.66 6.01 -28.36
CA LEU A 37 -13.64 6.53 -26.99
C LEU A 37 -14.04 8.00 -26.90
N ALA A 38 -13.62 8.82 -27.86
CA ALA A 38 -13.81 10.26 -27.80
C ALA A 38 -13.90 10.88 -29.20
N THR A 39 -14.49 12.07 -29.25
CA THR A 39 -14.45 12.96 -30.39
C THR A 39 -13.52 14.12 -30.07
N TYR A 40 -12.49 14.32 -30.88
CA TYR A 40 -11.56 15.45 -30.78
C TYR A 40 -11.94 16.49 -31.83
N ARG A 41 -11.94 17.77 -31.43
CA ARG A 41 -12.26 18.90 -32.33
C ARG A 41 -11.27 20.02 -32.13
N ALA A 42 -10.78 20.58 -33.23
CA ALA A 42 -9.98 21.79 -33.24
C ALA A 42 -10.50 22.73 -34.32
N ARG A 43 -10.76 23.98 -33.97
CA ARG A 43 -11.22 24.99 -34.95
C ARG A 43 -10.11 25.36 -35.91
N HIS A 44 -8.87 25.32 -35.45
CA HIS A 44 -7.70 25.73 -36.23
C HIS A 44 -6.48 24.91 -35.79
N VAL A 45 -5.70 24.43 -36.74
CA VAL A 45 -4.46 23.69 -36.54
C VAL A 45 -3.44 24.21 -37.54
N ASP A 46 -2.35 24.78 -37.05
CA ASP A 46 -1.20 25.18 -37.87
C ASP A 46 -0.17 24.04 -37.86
N VAL A 47 0.30 23.66 -39.02
CA VAL A 47 1.33 22.66 -39.26
C VAL A 47 2.48 23.27 -40.01
N VAL A 48 3.70 23.21 -39.46
CA VAL A 48 4.91 23.74 -40.01
C VAL A 48 5.89 22.62 -40.32
N GLY A 49 6.48 22.62 -41.49
CA GLY A 49 7.48 21.65 -41.90
C GLY A 49 6.91 20.22 -42.02
N ALA A 50 5.71 20.06 -42.56
CA ALA A 50 5.06 18.77 -42.71
C ALA A 50 5.61 17.98 -43.91
N ALA A 51 5.80 16.67 -43.75
CA ALA A 51 6.10 15.76 -44.86
C ALA A 51 4.86 15.37 -45.67
N LEU A 52 3.66 15.43 -45.06
CA LEU A 52 2.39 15.19 -45.75
C LEU A 52 1.82 16.48 -46.31
N SER A 53 1.28 16.42 -47.53
CA SER A 53 0.48 17.51 -48.06
C SER A 53 -0.79 17.74 -47.24
N ARG A 54 -1.37 18.94 -47.30
CA ARG A 54 -2.65 19.28 -46.62
C ARG A 54 -3.75 18.30 -46.96
N ASP A 55 -3.90 17.92 -48.22
CA ASP A 55 -4.95 17.03 -48.72
C ASP A 55 -4.76 15.58 -48.21
N ASP A 56 -3.52 15.10 -48.08
CA ASP A 56 -3.23 13.78 -47.56
C ASP A 56 -3.40 13.74 -46.05
N ALA A 57 -3.08 14.80 -45.35
CA ALA A 57 -3.37 14.96 -43.92
C ALA A 57 -4.90 14.89 -43.67
N LEU A 58 -5.72 15.59 -44.45
CA LEU A 58 -7.18 15.52 -44.34
C LEU A 58 -7.74 14.11 -44.62
N LYS A 59 -7.21 13.40 -45.64
CA LYS A 59 -7.58 12.00 -45.92
C LYS A 59 -7.21 11.10 -44.75
N LEU A 60 -6.05 11.29 -44.12
CA LEU A 60 -5.60 10.52 -42.98
C LEU A 60 -6.51 10.69 -41.78
N LEU A 61 -6.96 11.91 -41.47
CA LEU A 61 -7.87 12.23 -40.38
C LEU A 61 -9.30 11.69 -40.63
N ALA A 62 -9.71 11.49 -41.88
CA ALA A 62 -11.02 11.00 -42.25
C ALA A 62 -11.15 9.47 -42.14
N VAL A 63 -10.07 8.71 -41.97
CA VAL A 63 -10.09 7.23 -41.91
C VAL A 63 -10.46 6.79 -40.49
N GLY A 64 -11.66 6.21 -40.32
CA GLY A 64 -12.14 5.67 -39.05
C GLY A 64 -11.73 4.20 -38.83
N GLY A 65 -11.33 3.85 -37.60
CA GLY A 65 -11.00 2.49 -37.16
C GLY A 65 -9.77 2.44 -36.25
N ALA A 66 -9.75 1.53 -35.27
CA ALA A 66 -8.70 1.50 -34.23
C ALA A 66 -7.28 1.24 -34.79
N SER A 67 -7.09 0.21 -35.60
CA SER A 67 -5.80 -0.11 -36.23
C SER A 67 -5.36 0.94 -37.23
N SER A 68 -6.28 1.57 -37.94
CA SER A 68 -5.98 2.64 -38.89
C SER A 68 -5.55 3.94 -38.19
N ALA A 69 -5.99 4.20 -36.96
CA ALA A 69 -5.58 5.39 -36.21
C ALA A 69 -4.10 5.37 -35.86
N ALA A 70 -3.57 4.27 -35.32
CA ALA A 70 -2.14 4.15 -35.01
C ALA A 70 -1.25 4.19 -36.25
N GLU A 71 -1.66 3.51 -37.33
CA GLU A 71 -0.95 3.53 -38.62
C GLU A 71 -1.00 4.90 -39.29
N GLY A 72 -2.11 5.62 -39.10
CA GLY A 72 -2.26 6.98 -39.57
C GLY A 72 -1.32 7.92 -38.82
N LEU A 73 -1.31 7.89 -37.52
CA LEU A 73 -0.45 8.72 -36.68
C LEU A 73 1.04 8.46 -36.96
N ALA A 74 1.44 7.22 -37.27
CA ALA A 74 2.81 6.86 -37.63
C ALA A 74 3.32 7.49 -38.95
N LYS A 75 2.45 8.11 -39.74
CA LYS A 75 2.80 8.79 -40.98
C LYS A 75 2.98 10.30 -40.80
N ILE A 76 2.73 10.81 -39.60
CA ILE A 76 2.84 12.24 -39.30
C ILE A 76 4.28 12.57 -39.01
N ASP A 77 4.87 13.44 -39.87
CA ASP A 77 6.14 14.09 -39.68
C ASP A 77 5.92 15.60 -39.80
N ALA A 78 6.34 16.38 -38.80
CA ALA A 78 6.20 17.82 -38.78
C ALA A 78 7.24 18.48 -37.86
N ALA A 79 7.74 19.64 -38.21
CA ALA A 79 8.61 20.41 -37.33
C ALA A 79 7.84 20.96 -36.13
N ARG A 80 6.59 21.40 -36.37
CA ARG A 80 5.69 21.91 -35.31
C ARG A 80 4.23 21.76 -35.70
N ILE A 81 3.38 21.42 -34.70
CA ILE A 81 1.92 21.49 -34.81
C ILE A 81 1.42 22.38 -33.68
N SER A 82 0.64 23.41 -34.00
CA SER A 82 0.06 24.34 -33.03
C SER A 82 -1.46 24.31 -33.11
N ILE A 83 -2.12 24.16 -31.94
CA ILE A 83 -3.58 24.08 -31.83
C ILE A 83 -3.99 25.06 -30.71
N PRO A 84 -4.61 26.21 -31.02
CA PRO A 84 -5.01 27.19 -30.01
C PRO A 84 -6.01 26.61 -29.00
N GLU A 85 -6.96 25.80 -29.49
CA GLU A 85 -7.94 25.12 -28.65
C GLU A 85 -8.24 23.72 -29.21
N LEU A 86 -8.01 22.69 -28.38
CA LEU A 86 -8.36 21.30 -28.68
C LEU A 86 -9.43 20.84 -27.69
N VAL A 87 -10.61 20.47 -28.18
CA VAL A 87 -11.73 19.94 -27.39
C VAL A 87 -11.81 18.44 -27.55
N SER A 88 -11.84 17.69 -26.45
CA SER A 88 -12.10 16.25 -26.42
C SER A 88 -13.42 15.99 -25.71
N GLU A 89 -14.34 15.29 -26.37
CA GLU A 89 -15.63 14.88 -25.81
C GLU A 89 -15.69 13.35 -25.71
N THR A 90 -15.93 12.83 -24.51
CA THR A 90 -16.13 11.40 -24.23
C THR A 90 -17.55 11.19 -23.75
N ARG A 91 -18.24 10.14 -24.24
CA ARG A 91 -19.59 9.76 -23.79
C ARG A 91 -19.68 8.25 -23.64
N ALA A 92 -20.18 7.81 -22.47
CA ALA A 92 -20.41 6.39 -22.20
C ALA A 92 -21.58 6.24 -21.22
N GLY A 93 -22.73 5.77 -21.73
CA GLY A 93 -23.97 5.67 -20.94
C GLY A 93 -24.44 7.04 -20.44
N ASP A 94 -24.56 7.18 -19.11
CA ASP A 94 -24.93 8.43 -18.42
C ASP A 94 -23.74 9.33 -18.11
N PHE A 95 -22.53 8.91 -18.44
CA PHE A 95 -21.29 9.67 -18.26
C PHE A 95 -20.96 10.47 -19.51
N ALA A 96 -20.68 11.77 -19.33
CA ALA A 96 -20.15 12.64 -20.37
C ALA A 96 -18.98 13.47 -19.79
N GLN A 97 -17.91 13.60 -20.55
CA GLN A 97 -16.77 14.42 -20.18
C GLN A 97 -16.36 15.28 -21.36
N THR A 98 -16.13 16.56 -21.10
CA THR A 98 -15.51 17.50 -22.03
C THR A 98 -14.19 17.97 -21.45
N THR A 99 -13.12 17.85 -22.21
CA THR A 99 -11.79 18.37 -21.87
C THR A 99 -11.40 19.40 -22.92
N VAL A 100 -10.99 20.59 -22.50
CA VAL A 100 -10.52 21.65 -23.37
C VAL A 100 -9.06 21.92 -23.05
N TYR A 101 -8.18 21.73 -24.02
CA TYR A 101 -6.76 22.05 -23.95
C TYR A 101 -6.51 23.39 -24.62
N HIS A 102 -5.72 24.26 -24.00
CA HIS A 102 -5.40 25.60 -24.48
C HIS A 102 -3.95 25.68 -24.94
N ASP A 103 -3.74 26.32 -26.09
CA ASP A 103 -2.43 26.60 -26.66
C ASP A 103 -1.52 25.36 -26.76
N VAL A 104 -2.04 24.29 -27.38
CA VAL A 104 -1.28 23.06 -27.58
C VAL A 104 -0.18 23.27 -28.61
N ALA A 105 1.06 22.94 -28.25
CA ALA A 105 2.21 22.91 -29.13
C ALA A 105 2.86 21.53 -29.12
N ILE A 106 3.08 20.95 -30.29
CA ILE A 106 3.74 19.67 -30.49
C ILE A 106 4.97 19.93 -31.38
N GLU A 107 6.14 19.59 -30.88
CA GLU A 107 7.41 19.93 -31.50
C GLU A 107 8.14 18.68 -32.02
N ARG A 108 8.73 18.79 -33.20
CA ARG A 108 9.59 17.77 -33.82
C ARG A 108 8.95 16.38 -33.83
N VAL A 109 7.88 16.27 -34.60
CA VAL A 109 7.19 14.97 -34.79
C VAL A 109 7.90 14.20 -35.91
N ALA A 110 8.35 13.00 -35.57
CA ALA A 110 8.93 12.07 -36.55
C ALA A 110 8.23 10.71 -36.41
N HIS A 111 7.59 10.22 -37.46
CA HIS A 111 6.83 8.98 -37.49
C HIS A 111 5.76 8.90 -36.36
N GLY A 112 5.14 10.04 -36.06
CA GLY A 112 4.15 10.16 -35.00
C GLY A 112 4.71 10.20 -33.57
N VAL A 113 6.03 10.23 -33.40
CA VAL A 113 6.69 10.42 -32.10
C VAL A 113 7.10 11.87 -31.97
N ALA A 114 6.58 12.58 -30.99
CA ALA A 114 6.92 13.97 -30.70
C ALA A 114 8.03 14.06 -29.65
N ASP A 115 9.02 14.94 -29.89
CA ASP A 115 10.03 15.24 -28.88
C ASP A 115 9.40 15.92 -27.65
N SER A 116 8.47 16.85 -27.89
CA SER A 116 7.74 17.49 -26.79
C SER A 116 6.28 17.83 -27.17
N VAL A 117 5.43 17.81 -26.18
CA VAL A 117 4.04 18.25 -26.21
C VAL A 117 3.80 19.18 -25.03
N ALA A 118 3.31 20.39 -25.29
CA ALA A 118 2.99 21.36 -24.26
C ALA A 118 1.56 21.87 -24.42
N ALA A 119 0.92 22.26 -23.32
CA ALA A 119 -0.31 23.03 -23.31
C ALA A 119 -0.24 24.08 -22.20
N ALA A 120 -0.78 25.27 -22.43
CA ALA A 120 -0.80 26.33 -21.43
C ALA A 120 -1.69 25.98 -20.22
N GLY A 121 -2.67 25.12 -20.45
CA GLY A 121 -3.54 24.57 -19.43
C GLY A 121 -4.64 23.73 -20.03
N LEU A 122 -5.43 23.08 -19.16
CA LEU A 122 -6.63 22.37 -19.60
C LEU A 122 -7.75 22.48 -18.56
N THR A 123 -8.99 22.40 -19.03
CA THR A 123 -10.18 22.32 -18.20
C THR A 123 -10.96 21.06 -18.49
N ILE A 124 -11.54 20.45 -17.45
CA ILE A 124 -12.36 19.25 -17.56
C ILE A 124 -13.72 19.54 -16.95
N GLU A 125 -14.77 19.19 -17.63
CA GLU A 125 -16.12 19.08 -17.08
C GLU A 125 -16.62 17.66 -17.26
N SER A 126 -16.88 16.98 -16.15
CA SER A 126 -17.40 15.60 -16.14
C SER A 126 -18.80 15.63 -15.56
N ARG A 127 -19.75 15.01 -16.26
CA ARG A 127 -21.16 14.93 -15.85
C ARG A 127 -21.58 13.47 -15.75
N ARG A 128 -22.23 13.11 -14.65
CA ARG A 128 -22.90 11.80 -14.48
C ARG A 128 -24.30 12.05 -13.92
N GLY A 129 -25.33 11.79 -14.71
CA GLY A 129 -26.71 12.14 -14.34
C GLY A 129 -26.86 13.65 -14.10
N ALA A 130 -27.24 14.04 -12.88
CA ALA A 130 -27.39 15.45 -12.46
C ALA A 130 -26.10 16.04 -11.86
N GLU A 131 -25.11 15.22 -11.55
CA GLU A 131 -23.87 15.65 -10.89
C GLU A 131 -22.85 16.14 -11.92
N THR A 132 -22.17 17.25 -11.61
CA THR A 132 -21.13 17.82 -12.46
C THR A 132 -19.89 18.11 -11.63
N ALA A 133 -18.77 17.47 -11.96
CA ALA A 133 -17.46 17.78 -11.43
C ALA A 133 -16.68 18.65 -12.42
N LYS A 134 -15.89 19.59 -11.91
CA LYS A 134 -15.06 20.48 -12.73
C LYS A 134 -13.60 20.36 -12.32
N GLY A 135 -12.72 20.31 -13.33
CA GLY A 135 -11.28 20.27 -13.15
C GLY A 135 -10.62 21.43 -13.90
N ARG A 136 -9.58 21.98 -13.31
CA ARG A 136 -8.67 22.93 -13.94
C ARG A 136 -7.24 22.48 -13.67
N PHE A 137 -6.44 22.54 -14.70
CA PHE A 137 -5.05 22.14 -14.67
C PHE A 137 -4.24 23.27 -15.33
N GLY A 138 -3.11 23.62 -14.76
CA GLY A 138 -2.17 24.58 -15.31
C GLY A 138 -1.35 23.99 -16.45
N ALA A 139 -0.12 24.47 -16.61
CA ALA A 139 0.74 24.05 -17.69
C ALA A 139 1.01 22.54 -17.69
N LEU A 140 0.86 21.94 -18.87
CA LEU A 140 1.23 20.57 -19.18
C LEU A 140 2.47 20.58 -20.07
N HIS A 141 3.44 19.72 -19.75
CA HIS A 141 4.60 19.43 -20.59
C HIS A 141 4.90 17.93 -20.56
N ALA A 142 5.09 17.35 -21.74
CA ALA A 142 5.46 15.95 -21.90
C ALA A 142 6.56 15.80 -22.95
N GLU A 143 7.47 14.86 -22.78
CA GLU A 143 8.56 14.59 -23.71
C GLU A 143 8.53 13.14 -24.19
N GLY A 144 9.01 12.90 -25.42
CA GLY A 144 9.10 11.59 -26.04
C GLY A 144 7.73 10.92 -26.17
N VAL A 145 6.73 11.65 -26.66
CA VAL A 145 5.35 11.17 -26.76
C VAL A 145 5.17 10.37 -28.06
N ASP A 146 4.95 9.07 -27.94
CA ASP A 146 4.63 8.17 -29.06
C ASP A 146 3.11 8.07 -29.23
N PHE A 147 2.54 8.89 -30.13
CA PHE A 147 1.11 8.89 -30.41
C PHE A 147 0.61 7.56 -31.01
N PRO A 148 1.32 6.90 -31.94
CA PRO A 148 0.98 5.55 -32.39
C PRO A 148 0.87 4.52 -31.27
N ALA A 149 1.84 4.48 -30.33
CA ALA A 149 1.80 3.57 -29.21
C ALA A 149 0.64 3.90 -28.26
N ALA A 150 0.40 5.18 -27.97
CA ALA A 150 -0.73 5.63 -27.18
C ALA A 150 -2.08 5.24 -27.82
N ALA A 151 -2.21 5.40 -29.13
CA ALA A 151 -3.41 5.01 -29.88
C ALA A 151 -3.61 3.48 -29.83
N ARG A 152 -2.56 2.69 -30.04
CA ARG A 152 -2.65 1.22 -29.90
C ARG A 152 -3.12 0.83 -28.50
N MET A 153 -2.49 1.36 -27.46
CA MET A 153 -2.84 1.04 -26.08
C MET A 153 -4.32 1.34 -25.76
N THR A 154 -4.84 2.45 -26.27
CA THR A 154 -6.18 2.95 -25.90
C THR A 154 -7.30 2.44 -26.80
N LEU A 155 -7.03 2.22 -28.09
CA LEU A 155 -8.05 1.91 -29.10
C LEU A 155 -8.05 0.44 -29.55
N GLU A 156 -6.93 -0.27 -29.40
CA GLU A 156 -6.82 -1.66 -29.83
C GLU A 156 -7.02 -2.62 -28.66
N GLN A 157 -7.33 -3.87 -29.00
CA GLN A 157 -7.36 -4.98 -28.04
C GLN A 157 -6.08 -5.80 -28.18
N ARG A 158 -5.60 -6.34 -27.06
CA ARG A 158 -4.43 -7.22 -27.05
C ARG A 158 -4.71 -8.49 -27.85
N THR A 159 -3.81 -8.80 -28.77
CA THR A 159 -3.90 -9.97 -29.66
C THR A 159 -3.19 -11.21 -29.12
N SER A 160 -2.23 -11.02 -28.19
CA SER A 160 -1.47 -12.10 -27.53
C SER A 160 -1.19 -11.76 -26.07
N PRO A 161 -1.24 -12.71 -25.14
CA PRO A 161 -0.85 -12.51 -23.75
C PRO A 161 0.58 -11.94 -23.59
N ASP A 162 1.51 -12.33 -24.48
CA ASP A 162 2.92 -11.94 -24.46
C ASP A 162 3.21 -10.71 -25.33
N GLN A 163 2.20 -9.97 -25.75
CA GLN A 163 2.39 -8.74 -26.52
C GLN A 163 3.27 -7.77 -25.72
N PRO A 164 4.41 -7.29 -26.29
CA PRO A 164 5.35 -6.44 -25.56
C PRO A 164 4.73 -5.09 -25.24
N LYS A 165 5.11 -4.54 -24.10
CA LYS A 165 4.81 -3.17 -23.74
C LYS A 165 5.68 -2.22 -24.55
N GLN A 166 5.13 -1.06 -24.90
CA GLN A 166 5.80 0.00 -25.64
C GLN A 166 5.93 1.23 -24.77
N GLN A 167 6.99 1.98 -24.91
CA GLN A 167 7.10 3.30 -24.29
C GLN A 167 6.11 4.24 -24.98
N ILE A 168 5.33 4.96 -24.19
CA ILE A 168 4.31 5.90 -24.67
C ILE A 168 4.79 7.32 -24.45
N MET A 169 5.52 7.56 -23.35
CA MET A 169 5.97 8.89 -22.99
C MET A 169 7.18 8.78 -22.05
N ALA A 170 8.20 9.61 -22.29
CA ALA A 170 9.40 9.62 -21.46
C ALA A 170 9.21 10.41 -20.17
N THR A 171 8.68 11.62 -20.25
CA THR A 171 8.42 12.48 -19.10
C THR A 171 7.05 13.14 -19.18
N LEU A 172 6.48 13.47 -18.03
CA LEU A 172 5.24 14.26 -17.87
C LEU A 172 5.43 15.25 -16.73
N SER A 173 5.02 16.48 -16.91
CA SER A 173 4.86 17.49 -15.86
C SER A 173 3.51 18.18 -16.02
N LEU A 174 2.77 18.29 -14.91
CA LEU A 174 1.47 18.94 -14.86
C LEU A 174 1.42 19.78 -13.59
N LEU A 175 1.03 21.03 -13.72
CA LEU A 175 1.00 22.01 -12.64
C LEU A 175 -0.44 22.36 -12.25
N ASP A 176 -0.62 22.83 -11.02
CA ASP A 176 -1.85 23.46 -10.55
C ASP A 176 -3.14 22.66 -10.84
N ILE A 177 -3.14 21.38 -10.47
CA ILE A 177 -4.31 20.51 -10.60
C ILE A 177 -5.33 20.89 -9.54
N ARG A 178 -6.56 21.20 -9.96
CA ARG A 178 -7.70 21.50 -9.07
C ARG A 178 -8.94 20.79 -9.63
N ILE A 179 -9.57 19.97 -8.81
CA ILE A 179 -10.81 19.26 -9.15
C ILE A 179 -11.81 19.56 -8.04
N ASP A 180 -12.96 20.10 -8.42
CA ASP A 180 -14.07 20.40 -7.53
C ASP A 180 -15.22 19.43 -7.84
N VAL A 181 -15.80 18.85 -6.79
CA VAL A 181 -16.96 17.95 -6.89
C VAL A 181 -18.21 18.61 -6.29
N PRO A 182 -19.43 18.19 -6.70
CA PRO A 182 -20.68 18.90 -6.39
C PRO A 182 -21.00 19.04 -4.89
N ASP A 183 -20.54 18.11 -4.06
CA ASP A 183 -20.76 18.08 -2.61
C ASP A 183 -19.85 19.04 -1.81
N GLY A 184 -19.04 19.84 -2.51
CA GLY A 184 -18.07 20.76 -1.91
C GLY A 184 -16.73 20.11 -1.57
N GLY A 185 -16.57 18.82 -1.89
CA GLY A 185 -15.29 18.13 -1.85
C GLY A 185 -14.37 18.58 -2.98
N GLY A 186 -13.13 18.09 -2.97
CA GLY A 186 -12.19 18.41 -4.04
C GLY A 186 -10.80 17.83 -3.84
N LEU A 187 -10.03 17.90 -4.92
CA LEU A 187 -8.62 17.49 -4.98
C LEU A 187 -7.79 18.66 -5.49
N ALA A 188 -6.67 18.93 -4.84
CA ALA A 188 -5.67 19.84 -5.34
C ALA A 188 -4.28 19.18 -5.31
N VAL A 189 -3.47 19.40 -6.35
CA VAL A 189 -2.06 19.02 -6.43
C VAL A 189 -1.31 20.17 -7.06
N ASP A 190 -0.23 20.64 -6.43
CA ASP A 190 0.52 21.76 -6.94
C ASP A 190 1.38 21.37 -8.15
N ARG A 191 1.97 20.17 -8.11
CA ARG A 191 2.77 19.62 -9.20
C ARG A 191 2.62 18.10 -9.25
N LEU A 192 2.47 17.57 -10.44
CA LEU A 192 2.60 16.14 -10.74
C LEU A 192 3.70 15.97 -11.78
N THR A 193 4.67 15.10 -11.51
CA THR A 193 5.69 14.71 -12.46
C THR A 193 5.75 13.21 -12.62
N GLY A 194 6.10 12.74 -13.81
CA GLY A 194 6.23 11.31 -14.05
C GLY A 194 7.28 11.00 -15.11
N ARG A 195 7.78 9.76 -15.11
CA ARG A 195 8.84 9.29 -16.01
C ARG A 195 8.58 7.86 -16.47
N ASN A 196 8.98 7.59 -17.72
CA ASN A 196 8.98 6.25 -18.32
C ASN A 196 7.61 5.59 -18.27
N PHE A 197 6.64 6.21 -18.90
CA PHE A 197 5.31 5.64 -19.08
C PHE A 197 5.31 4.66 -20.25
N GLY A 198 4.87 3.45 -20.01
CA GLY A 198 4.76 2.41 -21.01
C GLY A 198 3.47 1.63 -20.85
N GLY A 199 3.14 0.84 -21.88
CA GLY A 199 1.98 -0.02 -21.80
C GLY A 199 1.79 -0.87 -23.05
N ARG A 200 0.77 -1.70 -22.97
CA ARG A 200 0.26 -2.53 -24.07
C ARG A 200 -1.26 -2.48 -24.09
N PRO A 201 -1.90 -2.82 -25.22
CA PRO A 201 -3.35 -2.94 -25.28
C PRO A 201 -3.92 -3.85 -24.21
N LEU A 202 -5.10 -3.53 -23.70
CA LEU A 202 -5.83 -4.36 -22.76
C LEU A 202 -6.47 -5.57 -23.46
N ALA A 203 -6.76 -6.64 -22.71
CA ALA A 203 -7.50 -7.79 -23.22
C ALA A 203 -8.96 -7.42 -23.58
N ALA A 204 -9.56 -6.50 -22.81
CA ALA A 204 -10.88 -5.93 -23.09
C ALA A 204 -10.73 -4.46 -23.54
N SER A 205 -11.67 -3.96 -24.34
CA SER A 205 -11.66 -2.57 -24.77
C SER A 205 -11.88 -1.61 -23.61
N MET A 206 -11.30 -0.41 -23.68
CA MET A 206 -11.52 0.65 -22.69
C MET A 206 -13.00 1.06 -22.58
N SER A 207 -13.79 0.97 -23.65
CA SER A 207 -15.24 1.20 -23.60
C SER A 207 -15.97 0.18 -22.73
N GLY A 208 -15.57 -1.10 -22.75
CA GLY A 208 -16.10 -2.14 -21.87
C GLY A 208 -15.84 -1.87 -20.38
N LEU A 209 -14.74 -1.16 -20.07
CA LEU A 209 -14.41 -0.71 -18.71
C LEU A 209 -15.48 0.22 -18.13
N VAL A 210 -15.93 1.17 -18.92
CA VAL A 210 -16.92 2.17 -18.47
C VAL A 210 -18.28 1.52 -18.23
N GLU A 211 -18.63 0.51 -19.01
CA GLU A 211 -19.90 -0.23 -18.86
C GLU A 211 -19.94 -1.10 -17.60
N LEU A 212 -18.78 -1.59 -17.14
CA LEU A 212 -18.65 -2.40 -15.92
C LEU A 212 -18.56 -1.56 -14.63
N ALA A 213 -18.45 -0.24 -14.74
CA ALA A 213 -18.37 0.64 -13.57
C ALA A 213 -19.62 0.47 -12.68
N PRO A 214 -19.45 0.25 -11.35
CA PRO A 214 -20.56 0.07 -10.44
C PRO A 214 -21.53 1.25 -10.50
N ARG A 215 -22.81 0.98 -10.53
CA ARG A 215 -23.85 2.01 -10.46
C ARG A 215 -24.04 2.42 -8.99
N PRO A 216 -24.16 3.72 -8.69
CA PRO A 216 -24.43 4.19 -7.34
C PRO A 216 -25.67 3.47 -6.75
N GLY A 217 -25.52 2.93 -5.53
CA GLY A 217 -26.62 2.28 -4.81
C GLY A 217 -26.93 0.81 -5.19
N GLN A 218 -26.24 0.23 -6.17
CA GLN A 218 -26.39 -1.19 -6.50
C GLN A 218 -25.06 -1.93 -6.24
N PRO A 219 -24.98 -2.84 -5.24
CA PRO A 219 -23.82 -3.69 -5.10
C PRO A 219 -23.68 -4.59 -6.33
N PRO A 220 -22.48 -4.70 -6.94
CA PRO A 220 -22.26 -5.55 -8.09
C PRO A 220 -22.50 -7.01 -7.74
N ASP A 221 -23.11 -7.76 -8.62
CA ASP A 221 -23.24 -9.21 -8.48
C ASP A 221 -21.86 -9.91 -8.57
N ALA A 222 -21.78 -11.18 -8.16
CA ALA A 222 -20.53 -11.93 -8.12
C ALA A 222 -19.83 -12.01 -9.50
N ARG A 223 -20.59 -12.08 -10.59
CA ARG A 223 -20.06 -12.13 -11.96
C ARG A 223 -19.46 -10.78 -12.36
N THR A 224 -20.12 -9.69 -12.04
CA THR A 224 -19.62 -8.34 -12.26
C THR A 224 -18.37 -8.07 -11.41
N GLN A 225 -18.35 -8.51 -10.13
CA GLN A 225 -17.16 -8.40 -9.27
C GLN A 225 -15.96 -9.14 -9.87
N GLN A 226 -16.16 -10.37 -10.36
CA GLN A 226 -15.11 -11.15 -10.99
C GLN A 226 -14.60 -10.50 -12.29
N ALA A 227 -15.51 -9.98 -13.12
CA ALA A 227 -15.14 -9.27 -14.35
C ALA A 227 -14.33 -7.99 -14.05
N VAL A 228 -14.73 -7.23 -13.04
CA VAL A 228 -13.99 -6.03 -12.57
C VAL A 228 -12.61 -6.42 -12.03
N ALA A 229 -12.52 -7.46 -11.22
CA ALA A 229 -11.23 -7.94 -10.69
C ALA A 229 -10.27 -8.38 -11.80
N ALA A 230 -10.75 -9.18 -12.76
CA ALA A 230 -9.96 -9.61 -13.92
C ALA A 230 -9.48 -8.42 -14.75
N MET A 231 -10.30 -7.42 -14.91
CA MET A 231 -10.00 -6.22 -15.66
C MET A 231 -8.96 -5.32 -14.93
N ILE A 232 -9.10 -5.13 -13.61
CA ILE A 232 -8.09 -4.41 -12.81
C ILE A 232 -6.76 -5.14 -12.88
N SER A 233 -6.76 -6.47 -12.77
CA SER A 233 -5.56 -7.30 -12.92
C SER A 233 -4.90 -7.10 -14.29
N ASP A 234 -5.69 -7.09 -15.37
CA ASP A 234 -5.18 -6.88 -16.72
C ASP A 234 -4.62 -5.46 -16.92
N LEU A 235 -5.31 -4.44 -16.39
CA LEU A 235 -4.85 -3.06 -16.42
C LEU A 235 -3.49 -2.92 -15.71
N LEU A 236 -3.40 -3.42 -14.47
CA LEU A 236 -2.16 -3.39 -13.69
C LEU A 236 -1.01 -4.14 -14.37
N ALA A 237 -1.31 -5.25 -15.06
CA ALA A 237 -0.32 -6.01 -15.81
C ALA A 237 0.07 -5.36 -17.15
N SER A 238 -0.72 -4.41 -17.65
CA SER A 238 -0.54 -3.81 -18.97
C SER A 238 0.16 -2.46 -18.95
N ILE A 239 0.31 -1.81 -17.79
CA ILE A 239 0.95 -0.50 -17.65
C ILE A 239 2.32 -0.63 -16.98
N ASP A 240 3.24 0.26 -17.38
CA ASP A 240 4.51 0.51 -16.71
C ASP A 240 4.65 1.99 -16.39
N ILE A 241 5.10 2.30 -15.18
CA ILE A 241 5.43 3.67 -14.75
C ILE A 241 6.76 3.60 -14.02
N GLY A 242 7.79 4.26 -14.56
CA GLY A 242 9.10 4.31 -13.92
C GLY A 242 9.07 5.08 -12.61
N ALA A 243 8.47 6.26 -12.60
CA ALA A 243 8.19 7.04 -11.39
C ALA A 243 7.01 8.00 -11.61
N LEU A 244 6.29 8.30 -10.54
CA LEU A 244 5.26 9.32 -10.46
C LEU A 244 5.41 10.04 -9.12
N GLU A 245 5.50 11.36 -9.13
CA GLU A 245 5.66 12.20 -7.95
C GLU A 245 4.60 13.29 -7.94
N MET A 246 4.04 13.56 -6.78
CA MET A 246 3.05 14.63 -6.55
C MET A 246 3.49 15.48 -5.36
N ASP A 247 3.51 16.80 -5.55
CA ASP A 247 3.77 17.78 -4.50
C ASP A 247 2.49 18.55 -4.17
N GLY A 248 2.29 18.82 -2.89
CA GLY A 248 1.19 19.65 -2.39
C GLY A 248 -0.19 19.04 -2.58
N LEU A 249 -0.31 17.71 -2.40
CA LEU A 249 -1.60 17.01 -2.43
C LEU A 249 -2.51 17.52 -1.32
N GLN A 250 -3.74 17.91 -1.66
CA GLN A 250 -4.80 18.29 -0.74
C GLN A 250 -6.10 17.62 -1.17
N ILE A 251 -6.75 16.94 -0.24
CA ILE A 251 -8.07 16.32 -0.44
C ILE A 251 -9.02 16.97 0.54
N LYS A 252 -10.15 17.46 0.05
CA LYS A 252 -11.27 17.95 0.87
C LYS A 252 -12.42 16.99 0.71
N THR A 253 -12.98 16.54 1.83
CA THR A 253 -14.24 15.78 1.82
C THR A 253 -15.41 16.77 1.77
N GLY A 254 -16.41 16.49 0.95
CA GLY A 254 -17.66 17.26 0.94
C GLY A 254 -18.44 17.09 2.25
N ALA A 255 -19.44 17.92 2.45
CA ALA A 255 -20.38 17.72 3.54
C ALA A 255 -21.18 16.45 3.30
N ALA A 256 -21.26 15.56 4.29
CA ALA A 256 -22.13 14.41 4.21
C ALA A 256 -23.60 14.86 4.03
N ALA A 257 -24.37 14.13 3.23
CA ALA A 257 -25.75 14.50 2.90
C ALA A 257 -26.68 14.63 4.12
N ASP A 258 -26.28 14.06 5.25
CA ASP A 258 -27.01 14.09 6.53
C ASP A 258 -26.49 15.17 7.52
N ASN A 259 -25.53 16.01 7.11
CA ASN A 259 -24.87 17.02 7.96
C ASN A 259 -24.27 16.46 9.27
N SER A 260 -24.02 15.15 9.34
CA SER A 260 -23.54 14.49 10.56
C SER A 260 -22.05 14.69 10.79
N GLU A 261 -21.27 14.97 9.74
CA GLU A 261 -19.83 15.20 9.84
C GLU A 261 -19.43 16.53 9.22
N ALA A 262 -18.61 17.29 9.92
CA ALA A 262 -18.01 18.50 9.37
C ALA A 262 -16.99 18.13 8.28
N PRO A 263 -16.84 18.98 7.22
CA PRO A 263 -15.89 18.73 6.15
C PRO A 263 -14.47 18.52 6.69
N GLY A 264 -13.86 17.40 6.32
CA GLY A 264 -12.48 17.11 6.64
C GLY A 264 -11.52 17.58 5.53
N ALA A 265 -10.28 17.79 5.89
CA ALA A 265 -9.21 18.03 4.91
C ALA A 265 -8.00 17.18 5.25
N MET A 266 -7.45 16.54 4.24
CA MET A 266 -6.17 15.82 4.32
C MET A 266 -5.18 16.50 3.37
N LYS A 267 -3.94 16.66 3.82
CA LYS A 267 -2.83 17.18 3.02
C LYS A 267 -1.69 16.19 3.07
N ALA A 268 -0.93 16.10 1.98
CA ALA A 268 0.37 15.46 1.96
C ALA A 268 1.35 16.37 1.22
N ARG A 269 2.51 16.59 1.80
CA ARG A 269 3.54 17.45 1.21
C ARG A 269 4.10 16.84 -0.07
N HIS A 270 4.39 15.54 -0.02
CA HIS A 270 5.00 14.81 -1.12
C HIS A 270 4.46 13.38 -1.18
N VAL A 271 4.16 12.89 -2.38
CA VAL A 271 3.77 11.50 -2.64
C VAL A 271 4.61 11.01 -3.81
N ALA A 272 5.28 9.89 -3.66
CA ALA A 272 6.07 9.28 -4.71
C ALA A 272 5.71 7.80 -4.89
N LEU A 273 5.63 7.39 -6.15
CA LEU A 273 5.39 6.02 -6.60
C LEU A 273 6.47 5.67 -7.63
N ALA A 274 7.13 4.54 -7.47
CA ALA A 274 8.17 4.14 -8.40
C ALA A 274 8.14 2.65 -8.74
N GLY A 275 8.56 2.33 -9.96
CA GLY A 275 8.70 0.96 -10.44
C GLY A 275 7.37 0.21 -10.50
N VAL A 276 6.35 0.83 -11.09
CA VAL A 276 5.09 0.13 -11.39
C VAL A 276 5.28 -0.69 -12.65
N ALA A 277 5.21 -2.00 -12.54
CA ALA A 277 5.29 -2.94 -13.65
C ALA A 277 4.63 -4.27 -13.29
N ASP A 278 3.88 -4.86 -14.22
CA ASP A 278 3.26 -6.19 -14.07
C ASP A 278 2.46 -6.37 -12.77
N GLY A 279 1.72 -5.33 -12.35
CA GLY A 279 0.91 -5.34 -11.13
C GLY A 279 1.71 -5.22 -9.83
N LYS A 280 3.00 -4.92 -9.92
CA LYS A 280 3.88 -4.66 -8.78
C LYS A 280 4.22 -3.18 -8.69
N VAL A 281 4.49 -2.74 -7.46
CA VAL A 281 5.01 -1.40 -7.14
C VAL A 281 6.29 -1.60 -6.35
N ALA A 282 7.42 -1.13 -6.90
CA ALA A 282 8.70 -1.27 -6.22
C ALA A 282 8.76 -0.43 -4.94
N SER A 283 8.27 0.81 -5.00
CA SER A 283 8.17 1.67 -3.82
C SER A 283 7.02 2.68 -3.93
N PHE A 284 6.41 2.95 -2.78
CA PHE A 284 5.47 4.03 -2.55
C PHE A 284 5.89 4.78 -1.28
N THR A 285 5.88 6.11 -1.32
CA THR A 285 6.10 6.95 -0.15
C THR A 285 5.11 8.10 -0.11
N MET A 286 4.69 8.48 1.07
CA MET A 286 3.89 9.68 1.32
C MET A 286 4.46 10.40 2.54
N GLU A 287 4.70 11.71 2.44
CA GLU A 287 5.38 12.50 3.46
C GLU A 287 4.57 13.74 3.86
N GLY A 288 4.70 14.11 5.13
CA GLY A 288 4.08 15.30 5.71
C GLY A 288 2.57 15.27 5.56
N ILE A 289 1.95 14.22 6.11
CA ILE A 289 0.51 13.98 6.04
C ILE A 289 -0.14 14.67 7.24
N ASP A 290 -1.05 15.59 6.97
CA ASP A 290 -1.86 16.28 7.97
C ASP A 290 -3.33 16.05 7.68
N SER A 291 -4.10 15.70 8.69
CA SER A 291 -5.56 15.71 8.65
C SER A 291 -6.08 16.74 9.63
N ALA A 292 -6.97 17.58 9.16
CA ALA A 292 -7.70 18.55 9.98
C ALA A 292 -9.19 18.22 9.91
N GLY A 293 -9.70 17.63 10.97
CA GLY A 293 -11.12 17.40 11.18
C GLY A 293 -11.51 17.82 12.58
N PRO A 294 -12.79 18.08 12.86
CA PRO A 294 -13.22 18.55 14.17
C PRO A 294 -13.05 17.49 15.29
N ALA A 295 -12.96 16.20 14.95
CA ALA A 295 -12.85 15.11 15.91
C ALA A 295 -11.47 14.47 15.96
N ASP A 296 -10.75 14.38 14.81
CA ASP A 296 -9.57 13.55 14.67
C ASP A 296 -8.48 14.26 13.86
N ALA A 297 -7.78 15.21 14.48
CA ALA A 297 -6.56 15.76 13.88
C ALA A 297 -5.42 14.75 14.05
N PHE A 298 -4.75 14.40 12.95
CA PHE A 298 -3.53 13.60 13.00
C PHE A 298 -2.44 14.19 12.10
N HIS A 299 -1.22 13.88 12.47
CA HIS A 299 -0.03 14.15 11.67
C HIS A 299 0.77 12.87 11.51
N ILE A 300 1.33 12.64 10.31
CA ILE A 300 2.26 11.55 10.03
C ILE A 300 3.40 12.10 9.19
N ASP A 301 4.63 11.96 9.69
CA ASP A 301 5.82 12.42 8.96
C ASP A 301 6.00 11.65 7.65
N ARG A 302 5.87 10.32 7.70
CA ARG A 302 6.10 9.44 6.56
C ARG A 302 5.32 8.13 6.63
N ILE A 303 4.80 7.72 5.47
CA ILE A 303 4.36 6.35 5.17
C ILE A 303 5.22 5.85 4.02
N ALA A 304 5.75 4.63 4.13
CA ALA A 304 6.48 3.97 3.06
C ALA A 304 6.02 2.53 2.89
N LEU A 305 6.00 2.06 1.63
CA LEU A 305 5.67 0.70 1.26
C LEU A 305 6.62 0.27 0.13
N SER A 306 7.18 -0.93 0.20
CA SER A 306 8.01 -1.47 -0.88
C SER A 306 7.70 -2.93 -1.17
N GLY A 307 8.01 -3.35 -2.40
CA GLY A 307 7.76 -4.71 -2.87
C GLY A 307 6.27 -5.06 -2.95
N PHE A 308 5.40 -4.07 -3.14
CA PHE A 308 3.96 -4.30 -3.21
C PHE A 308 3.58 -5.05 -4.48
N ASP A 309 2.88 -6.18 -4.34
CA ASP A 309 2.33 -7.00 -5.42
C ASP A 309 0.81 -7.10 -5.26
N ALA A 310 0.08 -6.43 -6.16
CA ALA A 310 -1.38 -6.41 -6.13
C ALA A 310 -2.02 -7.66 -6.77
N ARG A 311 -1.29 -8.42 -7.58
CA ARG A 311 -1.83 -9.55 -8.38
C ARG A 311 -2.53 -10.60 -7.54
N PRO A 312 -2.01 -11.03 -6.38
CA PRO A 312 -2.72 -12.02 -5.56
C PRO A 312 -4.12 -11.58 -5.16
N ALA A 313 -4.33 -10.28 -4.93
CA ALA A 313 -5.63 -9.73 -4.54
C ALA A 313 -6.69 -9.80 -5.65
N PHE A 314 -6.26 -9.92 -6.92
CA PHE A 314 -7.12 -9.95 -8.11
C PHE A 314 -7.05 -11.28 -8.87
N ALA A 315 -6.43 -12.33 -8.29
CA ALA A 315 -6.36 -13.64 -8.92
C ALA A 315 -7.76 -14.24 -9.07
N ALA A 316 -8.09 -14.72 -10.28
CA ALA A 316 -9.42 -15.24 -10.60
C ALA A 316 -9.80 -16.53 -9.87
N ASP A 317 -8.80 -17.28 -9.37
CA ASP A 317 -8.97 -18.59 -8.73
C ASP A 317 -9.15 -18.52 -7.19
N VAL A 318 -9.41 -17.33 -6.66
CA VAL A 318 -9.74 -17.21 -5.24
C VAL A 318 -11.10 -17.88 -5.00
N GLY A 319 -11.06 -19.14 -4.54
CA GLY A 319 -12.26 -19.94 -4.26
C GLY A 319 -13.20 -19.22 -3.31
N ALA A 320 -14.49 -19.51 -3.39
CA ALA A 320 -15.51 -18.93 -2.52
C ALA A 320 -15.13 -19.14 -1.04
N GLY A 321 -14.70 -18.07 -0.38
CA GLY A 321 -14.28 -18.08 1.03
C GLY A 321 -12.80 -17.77 1.28
N ALA A 322 -11.89 -17.89 0.32
CA ALA A 322 -10.52 -17.43 0.46
C ALA A 322 -10.43 -15.92 0.21
N ARG A 323 -9.86 -15.16 1.15
CA ARG A 323 -9.58 -13.74 0.96
C ARG A 323 -8.21 -13.63 0.31
N ALA A 324 -8.14 -13.10 -0.90
CA ALA A 324 -6.87 -12.73 -1.49
C ALA A 324 -6.39 -11.41 -0.89
N ALA A 325 -5.13 -11.32 -0.55
CA ALA A 325 -4.51 -10.09 -0.05
C ALA A 325 -3.31 -9.74 -0.93
N PRO A 326 -3.02 -8.45 -1.12
CA PRO A 326 -1.78 -8.05 -1.77
C PRO A 326 -0.58 -8.44 -0.90
N HIS A 327 0.55 -8.73 -1.54
CA HIS A 327 1.83 -8.96 -0.85
C HIS A 327 2.63 -7.65 -0.78
N PHE A 328 3.53 -7.56 0.18
CA PHE A 328 4.51 -6.48 0.29
C PHE A 328 5.77 -7.00 1.00
N ASP A 329 6.90 -6.33 0.81
CA ASP A 329 8.15 -6.71 1.47
C ASP A 329 8.38 -5.88 2.73
N HIS A 330 8.06 -4.59 2.68
CA HIS A 330 8.26 -3.66 3.79
C HIS A 330 7.16 -2.60 3.83
N ALA A 331 6.68 -2.30 5.04
CA ALA A 331 5.78 -1.18 5.32
C ALA A 331 6.29 -0.39 6.54
N GLU A 332 6.22 0.94 6.47
CA GLU A 332 6.67 1.84 7.52
C GLU A 332 5.66 2.98 7.72
N ILE A 333 5.39 3.31 8.97
CA ILE A 333 4.78 4.58 9.40
C ILE A 333 5.75 5.20 10.39
N ALA A 334 6.19 6.43 10.14
CA ALA A 334 7.10 7.15 11.03
C ALA A 334 6.52 8.50 11.45
N GLY A 335 6.81 8.89 12.69
CA GLY A 335 6.47 10.21 13.22
C GLY A 335 4.98 10.49 13.26
N ALA A 336 4.15 9.53 13.70
CA ALA A 336 2.71 9.75 13.78
C ALA A 336 2.31 10.39 15.11
N SER A 337 1.37 11.33 15.06
CA SER A 337 0.69 11.88 16.23
C SER A 337 -0.80 12.00 15.99
N ILE A 338 -1.59 11.56 16.97
CA ILE A 338 -3.06 11.49 16.89
C ILE A 338 -3.62 12.11 18.17
N ALA A 339 -4.53 13.04 18.02
CA ALA A 339 -5.29 13.57 19.17
C ALA A 339 -6.52 12.67 19.37
N ALA A 340 -6.43 11.68 20.25
CA ALA A 340 -7.53 10.79 20.54
C ALA A 340 -8.11 11.08 21.93
N ASP A 341 -9.43 11.24 22.05
CA ASP A 341 -10.15 11.51 23.32
C ASP A 341 -9.56 12.65 24.16
N GLY A 342 -8.97 13.68 23.52
CA GLY A 342 -8.35 14.81 24.20
C GLY A 342 -6.99 14.55 24.85
N ALA A 343 -6.39 13.36 24.62
CA ALA A 343 -5.02 13.04 25.04
C ALA A 343 -4.20 12.63 23.81
N PRO A 344 -3.08 13.33 23.53
CA PRO A 344 -2.25 13.01 22.38
C PRO A 344 -1.58 11.64 22.54
N VAL A 345 -1.51 10.91 21.44
CA VAL A 345 -0.68 9.72 21.27
C VAL A 345 0.31 10.01 20.16
N SER A 346 1.60 9.83 20.43
CA SER A 346 2.62 9.87 19.39
C SER A 346 3.24 8.49 19.19
N ILE A 347 3.64 8.21 17.96
CA ILE A 347 4.26 6.96 17.54
C ILE A 347 5.53 7.33 16.81
N GLY A 348 6.68 6.88 17.32
CA GLY A 348 7.97 7.13 16.69
C GLY A 348 8.07 6.40 15.35
N ALA A 349 7.89 5.08 15.37
CA ALA A 349 7.85 4.28 14.15
C ALA A 349 7.01 3.01 14.33
N ILE A 350 6.38 2.57 13.25
CA ILE A 350 5.87 1.21 13.08
C ILE A 350 6.49 0.68 11.79
N THR A 351 7.16 -0.47 11.86
CA THR A 351 7.74 -1.16 10.71
C THR A 351 7.25 -2.58 10.64
N VAL A 352 6.99 -3.07 9.42
CA VAL A 352 6.62 -4.45 9.14
C VAL A 352 7.42 -4.93 7.94
N ASP A 353 8.26 -5.94 8.15
CA ASP A 353 8.96 -6.68 7.10
C ASP A 353 8.27 -8.03 6.93
N ALA A 354 7.82 -8.34 5.71
CA ALA A 354 7.09 -9.56 5.38
C ALA A 354 7.69 -10.20 4.11
N ARG A 355 8.13 -11.46 4.21
CA ARG A 355 8.83 -12.13 3.11
C ARG A 355 8.33 -13.55 2.90
N ASP A 356 8.67 -14.10 1.74
CA ASP A 356 8.42 -15.51 1.39
C ASP A 356 6.95 -15.89 1.59
N TRP A 357 6.05 -15.16 0.93
CA TRP A 357 4.62 -15.31 1.03
C TRP A 357 4.13 -16.71 0.61
N MET A 358 3.25 -17.25 1.41
CA MET A 358 2.49 -18.46 1.14
C MET A 358 1.00 -18.08 1.19
N ASP A 359 0.38 -17.99 0.02
CA ASP A 359 -0.98 -17.46 -0.16
C ASP A 359 -1.15 -16.08 0.53
N LEU A 360 -1.84 -16.05 1.65
CA LEU A 360 -2.15 -14.82 2.40
C LEU A 360 -1.16 -14.50 3.53
N THR A 361 -0.18 -15.35 3.77
CA THR A 361 0.65 -15.27 4.98
C THR A 361 2.13 -15.28 4.62
N PRO A 362 2.91 -14.30 5.11
CA PRO A 362 4.36 -14.34 4.99
C PRO A 362 4.92 -15.45 5.89
N THR A 363 5.93 -16.14 5.43
CA THR A 363 6.63 -17.16 6.24
C THR A 363 7.73 -16.53 7.11
N SER A 364 8.15 -15.32 6.79
CA SER A 364 9.01 -14.50 7.65
C SER A 364 8.32 -13.16 7.89
N LEU A 365 8.06 -12.83 9.15
CA LEU A 365 7.39 -11.61 9.58
C LEU A 365 8.15 -10.98 10.74
N VAL A 366 8.62 -9.75 10.54
CA VAL A 366 9.19 -8.92 11.60
C VAL A 366 8.37 -7.64 11.68
N ALA A 367 7.72 -7.43 12.83
CA ALA A 367 6.99 -6.19 13.10
C ALA A 367 7.58 -5.50 14.34
N ARG A 368 7.73 -4.19 14.27
CA ARG A 368 8.18 -3.36 15.40
C ARG A 368 7.31 -2.12 15.49
N ALA A 369 7.00 -1.74 16.71
CA ALA A 369 6.41 -0.46 17.01
C ALA A 369 7.26 0.19 18.12
N GLU A 370 7.77 1.38 17.85
CA GLU A 370 8.73 2.06 18.71
C GLU A 370 8.19 3.40 19.16
N HIS A 371 8.41 3.72 20.44
CA HIS A 371 8.03 4.99 21.04
C HIS A 371 6.55 5.34 20.86
N ILE A 372 5.65 4.41 21.22
CA ILE A 372 4.23 4.70 21.39
C ILE A 372 4.07 5.44 22.70
N VAL A 373 4.04 6.77 22.61
CA VAL A 373 3.98 7.65 23.79
C VAL A 373 2.55 8.11 24.01
N THR A 374 2.06 7.92 25.22
CA THR A 374 0.75 8.45 25.64
C THR A 374 0.82 9.07 27.04
N SER A 375 0.12 10.18 27.23
CA SER A 375 -0.04 10.80 28.54
C SER A 375 -0.98 9.97 29.41
N LEU A 376 -0.65 9.85 30.69
CA LEU A 376 -1.50 9.27 31.74
C LEU A 376 -2.07 10.36 32.68
N THR A 377 -1.99 11.64 32.30
CA THR A 377 -2.57 12.76 33.03
C THR A 377 -3.84 13.28 32.33
N GLY A 378 -4.69 14.00 33.06
CA GLY A 378 -5.92 14.56 32.48
C GLY A 378 -6.84 13.48 31.88
N ALA A 379 -7.18 13.64 30.59
CA ALA A 379 -8.00 12.68 29.86
C ALA A 379 -7.33 11.30 29.70
N GLY A 380 -6.00 11.25 29.69
CA GLY A 380 -5.22 10.02 29.53
C GLY A 380 -5.35 9.04 30.69
N VAL A 381 -5.73 9.50 31.89
CA VAL A 381 -5.95 8.64 33.07
C VAL A 381 -6.96 7.53 32.77
N ARG A 382 -7.98 7.82 31.94
CA ARG A 382 -9.02 6.82 31.60
C ARG A 382 -8.49 5.62 30.81
N ARG A 383 -7.35 5.76 30.11
CA ARG A 383 -6.74 4.68 29.31
C ARG A 383 -6.04 3.61 30.18
N SER A 384 -5.38 4.04 31.25
CA SER A 384 -4.68 3.14 32.17
C SER A 384 -4.73 3.67 33.60
N PRO A 385 -5.92 3.62 34.25
CA PRO A 385 -6.11 4.18 35.59
C PRO A 385 -5.22 3.52 36.63
N GLN A 386 -4.86 2.24 36.45
CA GLN A 386 -3.98 1.51 37.37
C GLN A 386 -2.55 2.08 37.35
N LEU A 387 -1.99 2.36 36.14
CA LEU A 387 -0.65 2.94 36.02
C LEU A 387 -0.62 4.40 36.47
N ALA A 388 -1.65 5.16 36.17
CA ALA A 388 -1.79 6.51 36.69
C ALA A 388 -1.85 6.52 38.23
N ALA A 389 -2.58 5.57 38.85
CA ALA A 389 -2.62 5.42 40.30
C ALA A 389 -1.26 5.04 40.92
N LEU A 390 -0.38 4.41 40.15
CA LEU A 390 1.01 4.13 40.53
C LEU A 390 1.95 5.33 40.31
N GLY A 391 1.42 6.49 39.89
CA GLY A 391 2.18 7.71 39.72
C GLY A 391 3.00 7.77 38.44
N TYR A 392 2.53 7.10 37.37
CA TYR A 392 3.08 7.30 36.04
C TYR A 392 2.35 8.44 35.33
N ASP A 393 3.09 9.39 34.78
CA ASP A 393 2.55 10.54 34.05
C ASP A 393 2.45 10.27 32.54
N ARG A 394 3.24 9.34 32.04
CA ARG A 394 3.28 8.91 30.64
C ARG A 394 3.72 7.45 30.51
N LEU A 395 3.38 6.86 29.40
CA LEU A 395 3.96 5.59 28.92
C LEU A 395 4.75 5.86 27.65
N ASP A 396 5.82 5.10 27.45
CA ASP A 396 6.66 5.08 26.24
C ASP A 396 6.88 3.61 25.84
N LEU A 397 5.91 3.07 25.12
CA LEU A 397 5.83 1.64 24.80
C LEU A 397 6.58 1.34 23.52
N SER A 398 7.33 0.24 23.54
CA SER A 398 7.86 -0.40 22.32
C SER A 398 7.45 -1.85 22.30
N ALA A 399 7.03 -2.35 21.14
CA ALA A 399 6.62 -3.73 20.90
C ALA A 399 7.39 -4.32 19.72
N ALA A 400 7.68 -5.62 19.79
CA ALA A 400 8.27 -6.35 18.68
C ALA A 400 7.61 -7.71 18.51
N LEU A 401 7.52 -8.16 17.26
CA LEU A 401 7.14 -9.50 16.85
C LEU A 401 8.13 -9.97 15.78
N ASP A 402 8.72 -11.16 15.96
CA ASP A 402 9.61 -11.80 14.99
C ASP A 402 9.21 -13.27 14.86
N LEU A 403 8.67 -13.61 13.70
CA LEU A 403 8.18 -14.95 13.35
C LEU A 403 8.90 -15.47 12.11
N ASN A 404 9.27 -16.75 12.15
CA ASN A 404 9.83 -17.44 11.00
C ASN A 404 9.28 -18.87 10.89
N LEU A 405 8.73 -19.23 9.72
CA LEU A 405 8.22 -20.56 9.41
C LEU A 405 9.22 -21.30 8.50
N ASP A 406 9.86 -22.34 9.04
CA ASP A 406 10.61 -23.34 8.25
C ASP A 406 9.61 -24.35 7.66
N ARG A 407 9.36 -24.24 6.36
CA ARG A 407 8.36 -25.06 5.65
C ARG A 407 8.76 -26.53 5.58
N ASP A 408 10.06 -26.79 5.43
CA ASP A 408 10.58 -28.15 5.25
C ASP A 408 10.49 -28.96 6.55
N LYS A 409 10.69 -28.26 7.67
CA LYS A 409 10.59 -28.86 9.01
C LYS A 409 9.20 -28.75 9.61
N HIS A 410 8.27 -28.03 8.99
CA HIS A 410 6.97 -27.69 9.59
C HIS A 410 7.13 -27.05 10.98
N GLU A 411 8.08 -26.11 11.10
CA GLU A 411 8.48 -25.49 12.35
C GLU A 411 8.24 -23.97 12.30
N LEU A 412 7.48 -23.42 13.24
CA LEU A 412 7.31 -21.99 13.45
C LEU A 412 8.16 -21.54 14.63
N SER A 413 9.11 -20.67 14.37
CA SER A 413 9.91 -20.00 15.39
C SER A 413 9.31 -18.63 15.72
N LEU A 414 8.91 -18.43 16.96
CA LEU A 414 8.67 -17.12 17.57
C LEU A 414 9.99 -16.67 18.20
N ASN A 415 10.76 -15.84 17.47
CA ASN A 415 12.05 -15.36 17.95
C ASN A 415 11.90 -14.26 18.99
N ASP A 416 10.89 -13.42 18.81
CA ASP A 416 10.56 -12.33 19.72
C ASP A 416 9.06 -12.00 19.67
N LEU A 417 8.44 -11.91 20.83
CA LEU A 417 7.20 -11.22 21.08
C LEU A 417 7.41 -10.41 22.36
N SER A 418 7.62 -9.13 22.21
CA SER A 418 7.95 -8.29 23.36
C SER A 418 7.14 -7.01 23.43
N LEU A 419 6.93 -6.56 24.65
CA LEU A 419 6.37 -5.27 25.01
C LEU A 419 7.25 -4.68 26.11
N ARG A 420 7.71 -3.45 25.93
CA ARG A 420 8.64 -2.78 26.85
C ARG A 420 8.27 -1.32 27.03
N ASP A 421 8.44 -0.85 28.25
CA ASP A 421 8.50 0.55 28.63
C ASP A 421 9.70 0.75 29.55
N ASP A 422 10.52 1.77 29.29
CA ASP A 422 11.77 1.96 30.03
C ASP A 422 11.57 2.39 31.50
N ALA A 423 10.39 2.88 31.88
CA ALA A 423 10.07 3.25 33.26
C ALA A 423 9.27 2.17 33.99
N VAL A 424 8.49 1.37 33.28
CA VAL A 424 7.60 0.35 33.85
C VAL A 424 8.28 -1.01 33.91
N GLY A 425 8.83 -1.45 32.79
CA GLY A 425 9.44 -2.77 32.63
C GLY A 425 9.07 -3.40 31.29
N GLY A 426 9.24 -4.72 31.18
CA GLY A 426 8.98 -5.40 29.92
C GLY A 426 8.61 -6.86 30.10
N VAL A 427 8.00 -7.40 29.04
CA VAL A 427 7.75 -8.84 28.86
C VAL A 427 8.30 -9.24 27.50
N ARG A 428 8.98 -10.37 27.44
CA ARG A 428 9.41 -11.02 26.21
C ARG A 428 9.08 -12.49 26.23
N LEU A 429 8.46 -12.95 25.15
CA LEU A 429 8.15 -14.35 24.89
C LEU A 429 8.87 -14.81 23.62
N SER A 430 9.43 -16.00 23.65
CA SER A 430 9.97 -16.69 22.49
C SER A 430 9.61 -18.16 22.53
N GLY A 431 9.64 -18.85 21.37
CA GLY A 431 9.27 -20.25 21.33
C GLY A 431 9.49 -20.90 19.99
N VAL A 432 9.43 -22.24 19.99
CA VAL A 432 9.52 -23.07 18.78
C VAL A 432 8.35 -24.03 18.81
N PHE A 433 7.58 -24.01 17.72
CA PHE A 433 6.36 -24.78 17.54
C PHE A 433 6.54 -25.73 16.35
N GLY A 434 6.30 -26.99 16.54
CA GLY A 434 6.37 -28.01 15.51
C GLY A 434 5.00 -28.42 14.99
N HIS A 435 5.01 -29.25 13.93
CA HIS A 435 3.82 -29.76 13.26
C HIS A 435 2.92 -28.65 12.69
N VAL A 436 3.50 -27.54 12.29
CA VAL A 436 2.78 -26.40 11.72
C VAL A 436 2.40 -26.73 10.28
N SER A 437 1.12 -27.05 10.07
CA SER A 437 0.57 -27.36 8.75
C SER A 437 0.34 -26.08 7.93
N PRO A 438 0.55 -26.12 6.59
CA PRO A 438 0.12 -25.04 5.69
C PRO A 438 -1.37 -24.66 5.81
N ASP A 439 -2.23 -25.61 6.23
CA ASP A 439 -3.65 -25.34 6.46
C ASP A 439 -3.91 -24.27 7.52
N LEU A 440 -2.95 -24.00 8.41
CA LEU A 440 -3.02 -22.90 9.37
C LEU A 440 -3.15 -21.53 8.66
N PHE A 441 -2.62 -21.42 7.46
CA PHE A 441 -2.55 -20.18 6.67
C PHE A 441 -3.54 -20.16 5.49
N SER A 442 -4.41 -21.15 5.39
CA SER A 442 -5.33 -21.32 4.25
C SER A 442 -6.45 -20.26 4.16
N GLY A 443 -6.65 -19.45 5.20
CA GLY A 443 -7.80 -18.52 5.28
C GLY A 443 -9.17 -19.20 5.44
N VAL A 444 -9.20 -20.55 5.50
CA VAL A 444 -10.44 -21.35 5.71
C VAL A 444 -10.53 -21.76 7.17
N GLU A 445 -11.55 -21.26 7.87
CA GLU A 445 -11.69 -21.37 9.33
C GLU A 445 -11.57 -22.82 9.86
N ASP A 446 -12.23 -23.78 9.23
CA ASP A 446 -12.20 -25.19 9.66
C ASP A 446 -10.81 -25.81 9.47
N ARG A 447 -10.10 -25.51 8.39
CA ARG A 447 -8.73 -25.97 8.17
C ARG A 447 -7.78 -25.36 9.19
N MET A 448 -7.87 -24.05 9.42
CA MET A 448 -7.07 -23.34 10.43
C MET A 448 -7.29 -23.91 11.83
N ARG A 449 -8.55 -24.18 12.22
CA ARG A 449 -8.89 -24.77 13.52
C ARG A 449 -8.26 -26.16 13.69
N ASN A 450 -8.36 -27.03 12.70
CA ASN A 450 -7.76 -28.36 12.72
C ASN A 450 -6.23 -28.29 12.77
N ALA A 451 -5.63 -27.39 12.01
CA ALA A 451 -4.19 -27.15 12.01
C ALA A 451 -3.69 -26.66 13.38
N LEU A 452 -4.42 -25.78 14.06
CA LEU A 452 -4.09 -25.33 15.42
C LEU A 452 -4.03 -26.47 16.42
N LEU A 453 -4.90 -27.47 16.30
CA LEU A 453 -4.93 -28.63 17.20
C LEU A 453 -3.72 -29.56 17.00
N SER A 454 -3.06 -29.53 15.85
CA SER A 454 -1.89 -30.33 15.56
C SER A 454 -0.57 -29.74 16.06
N ILE A 455 -0.56 -28.44 16.39
CA ILE A 455 0.65 -27.73 16.81
C ILE A 455 1.16 -28.30 18.13
N VAL A 456 2.46 -28.51 18.21
CA VAL A 456 3.17 -28.88 19.43
C VAL A 456 4.19 -27.82 19.80
N VAL A 457 4.32 -27.57 21.09
CA VAL A 457 5.34 -26.67 21.66
C VAL A 457 6.58 -27.51 21.96
N TRP A 458 7.71 -27.18 21.36
CA TRP A 458 8.99 -27.81 21.69
C TRP A 458 9.79 -26.99 22.70
N ARG A 459 9.74 -25.68 22.57
CA ARG A 459 10.40 -24.75 23.50
C ARG A 459 9.55 -23.49 23.67
N ALA A 460 9.57 -22.95 24.87
CA ALA A 460 9.04 -21.62 25.15
C ALA A 460 9.93 -20.96 26.21
N ALA A 461 10.12 -19.66 26.10
CA ALA A 461 10.82 -18.88 27.11
C ALA A 461 10.08 -17.58 27.36
N LEU A 462 9.97 -17.22 28.64
CA LEU A 462 9.39 -15.98 29.12
C LEU A 462 10.44 -15.21 29.90
N ARG A 463 10.62 -13.93 29.57
CA ARG A 463 11.41 -13.01 30.35
C ARG A 463 10.52 -11.85 30.80
N LEU A 464 10.57 -11.56 32.09
CA LEU A 464 9.96 -10.38 32.70
C LEU A 464 11.06 -9.44 33.18
N GLU A 465 10.89 -8.14 32.95
CA GLU A 465 11.80 -7.09 33.44
C GLU A 465 11.02 -6.11 34.31
N ASN A 466 11.49 -5.87 35.52
CA ASN A 466 10.98 -4.83 36.40
C ASN A 466 11.92 -3.60 36.37
N ARG A 467 11.41 -2.49 35.85
CA ARG A 467 12.13 -1.21 35.83
C ARG A 467 11.53 -0.16 36.77
N GLY A 468 10.57 -0.60 37.60
CA GLY A 468 9.94 0.24 38.63
C GLY A 468 8.47 -0.07 38.90
N ALA A 469 7.78 -0.77 38.02
CA ALA A 469 6.35 -1.02 38.20
C ALA A 469 6.05 -1.84 39.44
N LEU A 470 6.81 -2.92 39.68
CA LEU A 470 6.62 -3.76 40.85
C LEU A 470 6.95 -3.01 42.14
N ASP A 471 8.00 -2.15 42.11
CA ASP A 471 8.38 -1.36 43.25
C ASP A 471 7.27 -0.37 43.66
N ARG A 472 6.73 0.38 42.69
CA ARG A 472 5.61 1.30 42.90
C ARG A 472 4.33 0.58 43.35
N TYR A 473 4.06 -0.60 42.78
CA TYR A 473 2.93 -1.42 43.18
C TYR A 473 3.04 -1.89 44.64
N VAL A 474 4.22 -2.35 45.05
CA VAL A 474 4.50 -2.73 46.43
C VAL A 474 4.30 -1.53 47.38
N ASP A 475 4.82 -0.36 47.03
CA ASP A 475 4.68 0.86 47.83
C ASP A 475 3.21 1.28 47.97
N ALA A 476 2.44 1.23 46.89
CA ALA A 476 1.00 1.54 46.87
C ALA A 476 0.21 0.58 47.78
N LEU A 477 0.48 -0.73 47.68
CA LEU A 477 -0.16 -1.74 48.52
C LEU A 477 0.25 -1.62 49.98
N ALA A 478 1.51 -1.35 50.26
CA ALA A 478 2.01 -1.13 51.63
C ALA A 478 1.29 0.06 52.29
N LYS A 479 1.17 1.17 51.57
CA LYS A 479 0.44 2.36 52.01
C LYS A 479 -1.05 2.04 52.28
N ALA A 480 -1.70 1.35 51.37
CA ALA A 480 -3.11 0.99 51.48
C ALA A 480 -3.40 0.07 52.67
N ASN A 481 -2.43 -0.77 53.06
CA ASN A 481 -2.56 -1.73 54.16
C ASN A 481 -1.89 -1.27 55.48
N GLY A 482 -1.40 -0.05 55.55
CA GLY A 482 -0.73 0.48 56.75
C GLY A 482 0.57 -0.27 57.11
N MET A 483 1.29 -0.80 56.13
CA MET A 483 2.50 -1.60 56.31
C MET A 483 3.71 -0.87 55.73
N THR A 484 4.91 -1.30 56.12
CA THR A 484 6.14 -0.84 55.43
C THR A 484 6.31 -1.57 54.11
N PRO A 485 6.92 -0.94 53.08
CA PRO A 485 7.22 -1.58 51.78
C PRO A 485 7.97 -2.91 51.92
N ALA A 486 8.93 -3.00 52.86
CA ALA A 486 9.68 -4.24 53.11
C ALA A 486 8.79 -5.39 53.59
N VAL A 487 7.88 -5.14 54.54
CA VAL A 487 6.93 -6.14 55.00
C VAL A 487 5.96 -6.58 53.94
N MET A 488 5.44 -5.64 53.14
CA MET A 488 4.54 -5.94 52.03
C MET A 488 5.26 -6.77 50.97
N ARG A 489 6.49 -6.41 50.61
CA ARG A 489 7.31 -7.14 49.63
C ARG A 489 7.57 -8.56 50.06
N GLY A 490 7.91 -8.81 51.32
CA GLY A 490 8.08 -10.16 51.84
C GLY A 490 6.80 -11.00 51.81
N LYS A 491 5.62 -10.39 52.09
CA LYS A 491 4.33 -11.07 51.95
C LYS A 491 4.04 -11.43 50.49
N LEU A 492 4.26 -10.52 49.56
CA LEU A 492 4.05 -10.77 48.11
C LEU A 492 5.03 -11.82 47.59
N ALA A 493 6.30 -11.81 48.02
CA ALA A 493 7.30 -12.80 47.63
C ALA A 493 6.89 -14.21 48.16
N ALA A 494 6.43 -14.29 49.40
CA ALA A 494 5.89 -15.55 49.95
C ALA A 494 4.64 -16.03 49.18
N THR A 495 3.75 -15.13 48.82
CA THR A 495 2.57 -15.45 48.01
C THR A 495 2.98 -15.93 46.62
N ALA A 496 3.91 -15.26 45.94
CA ALA A 496 4.41 -15.68 44.62
C ALA A 496 5.05 -17.07 44.68
N ARG A 497 5.84 -17.34 45.73
CA ARG A 497 6.38 -18.67 45.99
C ARG A 497 5.27 -19.74 46.18
N ALA A 498 4.27 -19.46 46.99
CA ALA A 498 3.17 -20.39 47.23
C ALA A 498 2.34 -20.66 45.97
N MET A 499 2.08 -19.61 45.16
CA MET A 499 1.38 -19.74 43.88
C MET A 499 2.17 -20.59 42.89
N ALA A 500 3.49 -20.34 42.78
CA ALA A 500 4.34 -21.13 41.91
C ALA A 500 4.38 -22.62 42.33
N LEU A 501 4.50 -22.91 43.61
CA LEU A 501 4.40 -24.28 44.12
C LEU A 501 3.02 -24.93 43.85
N ALA A 502 1.95 -24.15 43.93
CA ALA A 502 0.58 -24.65 43.70
C ALA A 502 0.34 -25.08 42.24
N LEU A 503 1.12 -24.57 41.28
CA LEU A 503 1.08 -25.03 39.88
C LEU A 503 1.58 -26.49 39.71
N PHE A 504 2.30 -27.04 40.71
CA PHE A 504 2.92 -28.37 40.67
C PHE A 504 2.30 -29.36 41.69
N THR A 505 1.06 -29.20 42.03
CA THR A 505 0.40 -29.80 43.23
C THR A 505 0.22 -31.31 43.25
N THR A 506 0.56 -32.06 42.20
CA THR A 506 0.29 -33.49 42.15
C THR A 506 1.38 -34.38 42.76
N ARG A 507 2.62 -33.89 42.85
CA ARG A 507 3.77 -34.56 43.48
C ARG A 507 4.86 -33.54 43.88
N PRO A 508 5.67 -33.82 44.93
CA PRO A 508 6.90 -33.04 45.15
C PRO A 508 7.80 -33.11 43.94
N ASP A 509 8.05 -31.95 43.33
CA ASP A 509 8.84 -31.82 42.10
C ASP A 509 9.95 -30.78 42.33
N PRO A 510 11.25 -31.14 42.19
CA PRO A 510 12.37 -30.19 42.37
C PRO A 510 12.27 -28.95 41.45
N ARG A 511 11.63 -29.12 40.28
CA ARG A 511 11.43 -28.00 39.33
C ARG A 511 10.48 -26.93 39.89
N ALA A 512 9.50 -27.35 40.73
CA ALA A 512 8.60 -26.45 41.43
C ALA A 512 9.36 -25.49 42.35
N ASP A 513 10.36 -26.01 43.07
CA ASP A 513 11.19 -25.20 43.95
C ASP A 513 12.03 -24.19 43.19
N VAL A 514 12.59 -24.53 42.01
CA VAL A 514 13.36 -23.63 41.16
C VAL A 514 12.48 -22.46 40.70
N VAL A 515 11.29 -22.75 40.17
CA VAL A 515 10.34 -21.71 39.73
C VAL A 515 9.89 -20.85 40.90
N ALA A 516 9.56 -21.47 42.03
CA ALA A 516 9.10 -20.78 43.22
C ALA A 516 10.17 -19.86 43.83
N GLN A 517 11.42 -20.30 43.86
CA GLN A 517 12.56 -19.48 44.32
C GLN A 517 12.78 -18.27 43.37
N ALA A 518 12.79 -18.51 42.05
CA ALA A 518 12.96 -17.44 41.08
C ALA A 518 11.81 -16.41 41.16
N ALA A 519 10.54 -16.87 41.23
CA ALA A 519 9.38 -16.00 41.36
C ALA A 519 9.43 -15.17 42.67
N SER A 520 9.80 -15.81 43.78
CA SER A 520 9.98 -15.12 45.05
C SER A 520 11.09 -14.07 44.99
N ALA A 521 12.25 -14.42 44.42
CA ALA A 521 13.39 -13.51 44.28
C ALA A 521 13.06 -12.32 43.35
N PHE A 522 12.31 -12.52 42.28
CA PHE A 522 11.84 -11.44 41.41
C PHE A 522 10.96 -10.44 42.16
N VAL A 523 10.00 -10.93 42.94
CA VAL A 523 9.17 -10.06 43.78
C VAL A 523 9.95 -9.41 44.90
N ASP A 524 10.96 -10.09 45.44
CA ASP A 524 11.81 -9.56 46.52
C ASP A 524 12.81 -8.50 46.05
N GLY A 525 12.98 -8.29 44.76
CA GLY A 525 13.74 -7.15 44.22
C GLY A 525 14.67 -7.46 43.06
N ALA A 526 14.72 -8.70 42.58
CA ALA A 526 15.45 -9.00 41.34
C ALA A 526 14.84 -8.23 40.17
N ARG A 527 15.66 -7.79 39.24
CA ARG A 527 15.22 -6.96 38.10
C ARG A 527 14.72 -7.76 36.92
N THR A 528 15.12 -9.01 36.81
CA THR A 528 14.67 -9.90 35.75
C THR A 528 14.18 -11.23 36.30
N PHE A 529 13.20 -11.81 35.63
CA PHE A 529 12.75 -13.17 35.83
C PHE A 529 12.75 -13.88 34.48
N ASP A 530 13.51 -14.94 34.35
CA ASP A 530 13.63 -15.78 33.17
C ASP A 530 13.03 -17.15 33.48
N LEU A 531 12.09 -17.63 32.64
CA LEU A 531 11.50 -18.97 32.68
C LEU A 531 11.72 -19.61 31.32
N SER A 532 12.28 -20.80 31.27
CA SER A 532 12.41 -21.58 30.05
C SER A 532 11.74 -22.96 30.20
N LEU A 533 11.03 -23.35 29.15
CA LEU A 533 10.35 -24.63 29.01
C LEU A 533 10.90 -25.34 27.78
N ALA A 534 11.30 -26.59 27.92
CA ALA A 534 11.67 -27.45 26.79
C ALA A 534 10.90 -28.77 26.89
N ALA A 535 10.27 -29.15 25.79
CA ALA A 535 9.49 -30.37 25.64
C ALA A 535 10.10 -31.21 24.49
N PRO A 536 11.10 -32.04 24.74
CA PRO A 536 11.75 -32.83 23.67
C PRO A 536 10.82 -33.74 22.87
N GLN A 537 9.70 -34.14 23.47
CA GLN A 537 8.67 -34.97 22.83
C GLN A 537 7.51 -34.13 22.28
N GLY A 538 7.55 -32.81 22.47
CA GLY A 538 6.47 -31.90 22.15
C GLY A 538 5.31 -31.96 23.16
N VAL A 539 4.64 -30.81 23.37
CA VAL A 539 3.39 -30.70 24.12
C VAL A 539 2.35 -30.09 23.19
N GLY A 540 1.31 -30.86 22.87
CA GLY A 540 0.25 -30.43 21.95
C GLY A 540 -1.03 -30.01 22.67
N ALA A 541 -2.01 -29.56 21.89
CA ALA A 541 -3.31 -29.14 22.40
C ALA A 541 -4.03 -30.26 23.20
N ILE A 542 -3.87 -31.51 22.78
CA ILE A 542 -4.44 -32.68 23.47
C ILE A 542 -3.84 -32.83 24.88
N ASP A 543 -2.51 -32.68 24.99
CA ASP A 543 -1.82 -32.71 26.28
C ASP A 543 -2.35 -31.62 27.23
N LEU A 544 -2.58 -30.42 26.68
CA LEU A 544 -3.12 -29.29 27.44
C LEU A 544 -4.59 -29.50 27.83
N MET A 545 -5.41 -30.10 26.97
CA MET A 545 -6.79 -30.44 27.28
C MET A 545 -6.90 -31.56 28.34
N MET A 546 -5.95 -32.49 28.33
CA MET A 546 -5.82 -33.54 29.34
C MET A 546 -5.09 -33.07 30.61
N ALA A 547 -4.68 -31.80 30.67
CA ALA A 547 -3.95 -31.19 31.81
C ALA A 547 -4.76 -31.11 33.14
N GLY A 548 -6.03 -31.58 33.18
CA GLY A 548 -6.65 -31.99 34.44
C GLY A 548 -5.82 -33.04 35.20
N GLN A 549 -4.87 -33.72 34.53
CA GLN A 549 -3.80 -34.55 35.08
C GLN A 549 -2.45 -33.85 34.87
N LEU A 550 -2.23 -32.69 35.49
CA LEU A 550 -0.99 -31.88 35.39
C LEU A 550 0.30 -32.70 35.54
N GLY A 551 0.28 -33.84 36.28
CA GLY A 551 1.42 -34.71 36.45
C GLY A 551 1.98 -35.30 35.14
N VAL A 552 1.12 -35.67 34.19
CA VAL A 552 1.56 -36.24 32.90
C VAL A 552 2.21 -35.17 32.01
N LEU A 553 1.72 -33.93 32.03
CA LEU A 553 2.29 -32.79 31.32
C LEU A 553 3.68 -32.48 31.87
N MET A 554 3.82 -32.47 33.18
CA MET A 554 5.08 -32.13 33.84
C MET A 554 6.21 -33.14 33.53
N ASP A 555 5.89 -34.42 33.33
CA ASP A 555 6.88 -35.43 32.97
C ASP A 555 7.48 -35.22 31.59
N LYS A 556 6.78 -34.50 30.68
CA LYS A 556 7.24 -34.14 29.35
C LYS A 556 8.12 -32.87 29.30
N LEU A 557 8.09 -32.08 30.37
CA LEU A 557 8.72 -30.74 30.40
C LEU A 557 10.05 -30.73 31.17
N LYS A 558 11.05 -30.10 30.59
CA LYS A 558 12.21 -29.58 31.32
C LYS A 558 11.93 -28.12 31.59
N ILE A 559 12.00 -27.74 32.85
CA ILE A 559 11.70 -26.37 33.32
C ILE A 559 12.93 -25.83 34.03
N ASP A 560 13.34 -24.62 33.65
CA ASP A 560 14.37 -23.86 34.35
C ASP A 560 13.87 -22.44 34.58
N ALA A 561 14.20 -21.87 35.73
CA ALA A 561 13.82 -20.51 36.08
C ALA A 561 14.94 -19.83 36.87
N ASN A 562 15.13 -18.54 36.63
CA ASN A 562 16.16 -17.73 37.28
C ASN A 562 15.65 -16.30 37.47
N ALA A 563 16.11 -15.65 38.54
CA ALA A 563 15.87 -14.23 38.77
C ALA A 563 17.20 -13.52 39.15
N LYS A 564 17.43 -12.35 38.57
CA LYS A 564 18.67 -11.57 38.76
C LYS A 564 18.37 -10.10 39.03
#